data_fda3c4661c6d2fa1c26356d108ab63d2
#
_entry.id   fda3c4661c6d2fa1c26356d108ab63d2
#
_cell.length_a   1.000
_cell.length_b   1.000
_cell.length_c   1.000
_cell.angle_alpha   90.00
_cell.angle_beta   90.00
_cell.angle_gamma   90.00
#
_symmetry.space_group_name_H-M   'P 1'
#
loop_
_entity.id
_entity.type
_entity.pdbx_description
1 polymer ?
#
loop_
_entity_poly.entity_id
_entity_poly.type
_entity_poly.pdbx_seq_one_letter_code
_entity_poly.pdbx_strand_id
1 'polypeptide(L)'
;MDVGLSLLTLFPGRAGGAETYVRGLLGAFAAGEGPELSTLLTSRHSGPSVNELVGERVSVVPVDSYRPGNSRLTRLLAMQTARLNNGRIAGDVPTGLDLIHYPVTVPIPKVKGLPSVVSLLDVQHHDLPAMFSPAERAFRRWGYDNAARQANQVITITQFSADRITKLLGIAADRVHAIHLGIDHDLFTPNGPAATVAGLPDRYLYYPANAWPHKNHWRLIEAFSRVDDPELGLVLTGANRDALELRADDARVHHLGHIAETEVASLYRGAEALIFPSLYEGFGLPPLEAMACGCPVGASNVGAVAEVCGDAALLFDPEDVDAIVDAMTRLTTDESLRAELTAAGTERAAEFTWQKTAQKHLEVYQQALAGGTGQ
;
A
#
# COMPACT_ATOMS: atom_id res chain seq x y z
N MET A 1 -8.36 -18.83 18.42
CA MET A 1 -8.55 -18.84 16.94
C MET A 1 -7.18 -18.92 16.27
N ASP A 2 -6.98 -19.91 15.41
CA ASP A 2 -5.78 -20.08 14.59
C ASP A 2 -6.08 -19.69 13.13
N VAL A 3 -5.38 -18.67 12.62
CA VAL A 3 -5.59 -18.12 11.28
C VAL A 3 -4.44 -18.48 10.37
N GLY A 4 -4.73 -19.23 9.30
CA GLY A 4 -3.78 -19.46 8.22
C GLY A 4 -3.63 -18.22 7.34
N LEU A 5 -2.44 -17.66 7.19
CA LEU A 5 -2.17 -16.56 6.25
C LEU A 5 -1.32 -17.06 5.07
N SER A 6 -1.90 -17.04 3.88
CA SER A 6 -1.17 -17.50 2.69
C SER A 6 -0.31 -16.40 2.10
N LEU A 7 0.99 -16.51 2.28
CA LEU A 7 2.03 -15.66 1.71
C LEU A 7 2.71 -16.25 0.48
N LEU A 8 2.14 -17.30 -0.11
CA LEU A 8 2.76 -18.04 -1.22
C LEU A 8 3.03 -17.17 -2.45
N THR A 9 2.20 -16.16 -2.67
CA THR A 9 2.31 -15.24 -3.80
C THR A 9 3.01 -13.93 -3.46
N LEU A 10 3.47 -13.76 -2.21
CA LEU A 10 4.25 -12.59 -1.78
C LEU A 10 5.69 -12.70 -2.32
N PHE A 11 6.15 -11.62 -2.94
CA PHE A 11 7.52 -11.46 -3.42
C PHE A 11 8.16 -10.23 -2.78
N PRO A 12 8.99 -10.42 -1.76
CA PRO A 12 9.66 -9.35 -1.07
C PRO A 12 10.47 -8.43 -2.01
N GLY A 13 10.41 -7.13 -1.74
CA GLY A 13 11.07 -6.10 -2.55
C GLY A 13 10.40 -5.81 -3.91
N ARG A 14 9.23 -6.43 -4.20
CA ARG A 14 8.51 -6.24 -5.48
C ARG A 14 7.01 -6.01 -5.32
N ALA A 15 6.51 -6.10 -4.09
CA ALA A 15 5.08 -6.00 -3.82
C ALA A 15 4.63 -4.58 -3.38
N GLY A 16 5.57 -3.65 -3.16
CA GLY A 16 5.27 -2.26 -2.79
C GLY A 16 4.33 -2.19 -1.58
N GLY A 17 3.28 -1.35 -1.64
CA GLY A 17 2.33 -1.17 -0.54
C GLY A 17 1.66 -2.45 -0.03
N ALA A 18 1.53 -3.49 -0.86
CA ALA A 18 1.04 -4.79 -0.40
C ALA A 18 2.03 -5.51 0.54
N GLU A 19 3.33 -5.28 0.36
CA GLU A 19 4.35 -5.79 1.29
C GLU A 19 4.31 -5.04 2.62
N THR A 20 4.20 -3.71 2.59
CA THR A 20 4.02 -2.87 3.79
C THR A 20 2.78 -3.30 4.56
N TYR A 21 1.65 -3.53 3.87
CA TYR A 21 0.43 -4.04 4.48
C TYR A 21 0.66 -5.38 5.21
N VAL A 22 1.25 -6.36 4.53
CA VAL A 22 1.50 -7.69 5.11
C VAL A 22 2.45 -7.60 6.32
N ARG A 23 3.55 -6.88 6.20
CA ARG A 23 4.54 -6.74 7.28
C ARG A 23 3.96 -6.04 8.50
N GLY A 24 3.27 -4.92 8.32
CA GLY A 24 2.65 -4.18 9.41
C GLY A 24 1.57 -4.97 10.13
N LEU A 25 0.69 -5.66 9.38
CA LEU A 25 -0.33 -6.53 9.95
C LEU A 25 0.27 -7.68 10.77
N LEU A 26 1.27 -8.37 10.22
CA LEU A 26 1.94 -9.49 10.90
C LEU A 26 2.74 -9.03 12.11
N GLY A 27 3.37 -7.84 12.05
CA GLY A 27 4.03 -7.22 13.20
C GLY A 27 3.07 -6.99 14.36
N ALA A 28 1.87 -6.45 14.08
CA ALA A 28 0.83 -6.27 15.07
C ALA A 28 0.30 -7.60 15.63
N PHE A 29 0.16 -8.64 14.79
CA PHE A 29 -0.23 -9.97 15.24
C PHE A 29 0.83 -10.59 16.16
N ALA A 30 2.10 -10.46 15.82
CA ALA A 30 3.21 -10.92 16.67
C ALA A 30 3.24 -10.20 18.02
N ALA A 31 2.87 -8.90 18.04
CA ALA A 31 2.74 -8.10 19.25
C ALA A 31 1.47 -8.43 20.10
N GLY A 32 0.58 -9.29 19.60
CA GLY A 32 -0.60 -9.77 20.34
C GLY A 32 -1.89 -9.03 20.03
N GLU A 33 -1.92 -8.20 19.00
CA GLU A 33 -3.11 -7.39 18.62
C GLU A 33 -4.04 -8.10 17.63
N GLY A 34 -3.83 -9.40 17.38
CA GLY A 34 -4.58 -10.19 16.39
C GLY A 34 -5.13 -11.51 16.93
N PRO A 35 -5.21 -12.55 16.08
CA PRO A 35 -5.64 -13.88 16.49
C PRO A 35 -4.66 -14.49 17.52
N GLU A 36 -5.12 -15.49 18.28
CA GLU A 36 -4.28 -16.19 19.25
C GLU A 36 -3.06 -16.82 18.60
N LEU A 37 -3.28 -17.42 17.42
CA LEU A 37 -2.23 -18.03 16.59
C LEU A 37 -2.37 -17.56 15.14
N SER A 38 -1.24 -17.32 14.51
CA SER A 38 -1.11 -17.00 13.08
C SER A 38 -0.16 -17.98 12.43
N THR A 39 -0.69 -18.80 11.53
CA THR A 39 0.10 -19.81 10.79
C THR A 39 0.40 -19.28 9.39
N LEU A 40 1.65 -18.88 9.14
CA LEU A 40 2.10 -18.31 7.88
C LEU A 40 2.47 -19.41 6.89
N LEU A 41 1.68 -19.56 5.83
CA LEU A 41 1.97 -20.47 4.73
C LEU A 41 2.93 -19.79 3.77
N THR A 42 4.17 -20.24 3.70
CA THR A 42 5.23 -19.55 2.96
C THR A 42 5.78 -20.33 1.79
N SER A 43 6.27 -19.63 0.80
CA SER A 43 7.09 -20.14 -0.28
C SER A 43 8.58 -19.90 0.03
N ARG A 44 9.47 -20.48 -0.78
CA ARG A 44 10.93 -20.23 -0.69
C ARG A 44 11.31 -18.73 -0.81
N HIS A 45 10.42 -17.88 -1.36
CA HIS A 45 10.67 -16.44 -1.52
C HIS A 45 10.12 -15.64 -0.35
N SER A 46 8.93 -15.98 0.15
CA SER A 46 8.29 -15.26 1.24
C SER A 46 8.76 -15.68 2.63
N GLY A 47 9.21 -16.93 2.81
CA GLY A 47 9.67 -17.44 4.11
C GLY A 47 10.73 -16.57 4.76
N PRO A 48 11.87 -16.28 4.10
CA PRO A 48 12.95 -15.49 4.70
C PRO A 48 12.52 -14.10 5.18
N SER A 49 11.52 -13.48 4.53
CA SER A 49 11.07 -12.13 4.85
C SER A 49 10.19 -12.01 6.10
N VAL A 50 9.77 -13.13 6.68
CA VAL A 50 8.89 -13.18 7.85
C VAL A 50 9.47 -13.99 9.01
N ASN A 51 10.69 -14.52 8.87
CA ASN A 51 11.33 -15.33 9.91
C ASN A 51 11.53 -14.56 11.22
N GLU A 52 11.75 -13.27 11.17
CA GLU A 52 11.90 -12.40 12.35
C GLU A 52 10.62 -12.28 13.19
N LEU A 53 9.46 -12.62 12.61
CA LEU A 53 8.16 -12.54 13.26
C LEU A 53 7.77 -13.85 13.98
N VAL A 54 8.57 -14.91 13.83
CA VAL A 54 8.31 -16.22 14.43
C VAL A 54 8.45 -16.13 15.95
N GLY A 55 7.42 -16.61 16.66
CA GLY A 55 7.37 -16.57 18.12
C GLY A 55 6.17 -17.37 18.65
N GLU A 56 5.74 -17.04 19.84
CA GLU A 56 4.64 -17.78 20.50
C GLU A 56 3.31 -17.67 19.74
N ARG A 57 3.08 -16.56 19.03
CA ARG A 57 1.82 -16.25 18.33
C ARG A 57 1.90 -16.45 16.82
N VAL A 58 3.10 -16.55 16.28
CA VAL A 58 3.32 -16.63 14.83
C VAL A 58 4.20 -17.85 14.52
N SER A 59 3.66 -18.76 13.72
CA SER A 59 4.38 -19.93 13.20
C SER A 59 4.53 -19.85 11.69
N VAL A 60 5.58 -20.45 11.16
CA VAL A 60 5.85 -20.52 9.71
C VAL A 60 5.80 -21.95 9.23
N VAL A 61 5.01 -22.22 8.21
CA VAL A 61 4.89 -23.51 7.55
C VAL A 61 5.32 -23.38 6.09
N PRO A 62 6.45 -23.96 5.70
CA PRO A 62 6.87 -23.99 4.31
C PRO A 62 5.94 -24.90 3.48
N VAL A 63 5.46 -24.38 2.35
CA VAL A 63 4.63 -25.13 1.39
C VAL A 63 5.50 -25.51 0.19
N ASP A 64 6.22 -26.60 0.29
CA ASP A 64 7.24 -27.02 -0.68
C ASP A 64 6.66 -27.47 -2.01
N SER A 65 5.38 -27.86 -2.03
CA SER A 65 4.65 -28.23 -3.25
C SER A 65 4.33 -27.02 -4.14
N TYR A 66 4.41 -25.78 -3.62
CA TYR A 66 4.27 -24.55 -4.40
C TYR A 66 5.64 -23.93 -4.71
N ARG A 67 6.04 -23.94 -5.98
CA ARG A 67 7.35 -23.45 -6.44
C ARG A 67 7.23 -22.31 -7.42
N PRO A 68 7.06 -21.05 -6.95
CA PRO A 68 7.03 -19.91 -7.84
C PRO A 68 8.40 -19.66 -8.48
N GLY A 69 8.39 -19.25 -9.75
CA GLY A 69 9.61 -18.88 -10.46
C GLY A 69 10.12 -17.49 -10.08
N ASN A 70 11.34 -17.14 -10.54
CA ASN A 70 11.97 -15.85 -10.24
C ASN A 70 11.50 -14.72 -11.19
N SER A 71 11.10 -15.07 -12.42
CA SER A 71 10.61 -14.10 -13.41
C SER A 71 9.09 -13.87 -13.28
N ARG A 72 8.60 -12.75 -13.82
CA ARG A 72 7.16 -12.46 -13.86
C ARG A 72 6.37 -13.55 -14.57
N LEU A 73 6.87 -14.03 -15.71
CA LEU A 73 6.21 -15.07 -16.50
C LEU A 73 6.14 -16.41 -15.74
N THR A 74 7.25 -16.84 -15.14
CA THR A 74 7.29 -18.12 -14.39
C THR A 74 6.43 -18.06 -13.13
N ARG A 75 6.24 -16.89 -12.51
CA ARG A 75 5.30 -16.69 -11.40
C ARG A 75 3.84 -16.84 -11.84
N LEU A 76 3.48 -16.22 -12.96
CA LEU A 76 2.13 -16.35 -13.53
C LEU A 76 1.82 -17.81 -13.89
N LEU A 77 2.78 -18.51 -14.50
CA LEU A 77 2.65 -19.94 -14.79
C LEU A 77 2.49 -20.77 -13.50
N ALA A 78 3.26 -20.48 -12.45
CA ALA A 78 3.12 -21.16 -11.17
C ALA A 78 1.74 -20.96 -10.54
N MET A 79 1.17 -19.74 -10.61
CA MET A 79 -0.19 -19.47 -10.14
C MET A 79 -1.25 -20.24 -10.95
N GLN A 80 -1.06 -20.38 -12.26
CA GLN A 80 -1.96 -21.16 -13.12
C GLN A 80 -1.87 -22.67 -12.81
N THR A 81 -0.66 -23.20 -12.71
CA THR A 81 -0.43 -24.63 -12.42
C THR A 81 -0.82 -25.00 -10.98
N ALA A 82 -0.76 -24.06 -10.04
CA ALA A 82 -1.21 -24.26 -8.66
C ALA A 82 -2.68 -24.70 -8.58
N ARG A 83 -3.52 -24.25 -9.51
CA ARG A 83 -4.92 -24.71 -9.54
C ARG A 83 -5.07 -26.18 -9.91
N LEU A 84 -4.26 -26.66 -10.86
CA LEU A 84 -4.26 -28.06 -11.26
C LEU A 84 -3.70 -28.94 -10.15
N ASN A 85 -2.76 -28.41 -9.37
CA ASN A 85 -2.07 -29.08 -8.28
C ASN A 85 -2.63 -28.71 -6.89
N ASN A 86 -3.80 -28.07 -6.83
CA ASN A 86 -4.34 -27.53 -5.58
C ASN A 86 -4.43 -28.57 -4.46
N GLY A 87 -4.84 -29.80 -4.77
CA GLY A 87 -4.95 -30.87 -3.77
C GLY A 87 -3.62 -31.19 -3.09
N ARG A 88 -2.51 -31.16 -3.85
CA ARG A 88 -1.17 -31.37 -3.31
C ARG A 88 -0.72 -30.20 -2.45
N ILE A 89 -0.96 -28.97 -2.92
CA ILE A 89 -0.57 -27.75 -2.19
C ILE A 89 -1.41 -27.61 -0.91
N ALA A 90 -2.70 -27.90 -0.98
CA ALA A 90 -3.58 -27.92 0.19
C ALA A 90 -3.22 -29.02 1.20
N GLY A 91 -2.59 -30.11 0.74
CA GLY A 91 -2.09 -31.18 1.61
C GLY A 91 -0.90 -30.77 2.50
N ASP A 92 -0.18 -29.71 2.14
CA ASP A 92 0.90 -29.14 2.95
C ASP A 92 0.36 -28.16 4.03
N VAL A 93 -0.94 -27.79 3.97
CA VAL A 93 -1.56 -26.89 4.95
C VAL A 93 -1.86 -27.67 6.23
N PRO A 94 -1.46 -27.15 7.41
CA PRO A 94 -1.74 -27.82 8.68
C PRO A 94 -3.25 -28.00 8.91
N THR A 95 -3.59 -29.08 9.57
CA THR A 95 -4.95 -29.30 10.10
C THR A 95 -5.14 -28.48 11.37
N GLY A 96 -6.36 -28.02 11.63
CA GLY A 96 -6.69 -27.28 12.86
C GLY A 96 -6.77 -25.77 12.71
N LEU A 97 -6.53 -25.24 11.50
CA LEU A 97 -6.83 -23.83 11.22
C LEU A 97 -8.34 -23.59 11.27
N ASP A 98 -8.75 -22.47 11.85
CA ASP A 98 -10.15 -22.06 11.92
C ASP A 98 -10.59 -21.36 10.61
N LEU A 99 -9.72 -20.59 9.98
CA LEU A 99 -9.94 -19.91 8.70
C LEU A 99 -8.63 -19.68 7.94
N ILE A 100 -8.74 -19.28 6.67
CA ILE A 100 -7.59 -18.89 5.86
C ILE A 100 -7.77 -17.48 5.30
N HIS A 101 -6.73 -16.64 5.46
CA HIS A 101 -6.63 -15.31 4.88
C HIS A 101 -5.62 -15.26 3.74
N TYR A 102 -5.97 -14.59 2.65
CA TYR A 102 -5.12 -14.35 1.48
C TYR A 102 -4.80 -12.85 1.37
N PRO A 103 -3.79 -12.34 2.10
CA PRO A 103 -3.51 -10.91 2.18
C PRO A 103 -2.94 -10.32 0.87
N VAL A 104 -2.47 -11.17 -0.05
CA VAL A 104 -2.02 -10.80 -1.40
C VAL A 104 -2.98 -11.29 -2.49
N THR A 105 -4.26 -11.32 -2.19
CA THR A 105 -5.42 -11.51 -3.06
C THR A 105 -5.57 -12.90 -3.68
N VAL A 106 -4.48 -13.56 -4.13
CA VAL A 106 -4.59 -14.82 -4.87
C VAL A 106 -4.78 -16.02 -3.94
N PRO A 107 -5.92 -16.74 -4.01
CA PRO A 107 -6.22 -17.85 -3.10
C PRO A 107 -5.48 -19.12 -3.52
N ILE A 108 -4.25 -19.27 -3.07
CA ILE A 108 -3.41 -20.46 -3.22
C ILE A 108 -2.87 -20.87 -1.83
N PRO A 109 -3.11 -22.09 -1.39
CA PRO A 109 -4.07 -23.06 -1.95
C PRO A 109 -5.52 -22.72 -1.55
N LYS A 110 -6.50 -23.21 -2.32
CA LYS A 110 -7.87 -23.26 -1.84
C LYS A 110 -8.04 -24.47 -0.92
N VAL A 111 -8.40 -24.20 0.33
CA VAL A 111 -8.65 -25.22 1.34
C VAL A 111 -10.16 -25.42 1.49
N LYS A 112 -10.63 -26.63 1.19
CA LYS A 112 -12.06 -26.95 1.31
C LYS A 112 -12.49 -26.98 2.77
N GLY A 113 -13.68 -26.45 3.07
CA GLY A 113 -14.26 -26.48 4.40
C GLY A 113 -13.73 -25.43 5.36
N LEU A 114 -12.70 -24.64 4.98
CA LEU A 114 -12.26 -23.49 5.75
C LEU A 114 -12.93 -22.20 5.24
N PRO A 115 -13.49 -21.36 6.12
CA PRO A 115 -13.86 -20.00 5.77
C PRO A 115 -12.65 -19.24 5.24
N SER A 116 -12.87 -18.36 4.28
CA SER A 116 -11.80 -17.63 3.62
C SER A 116 -12.01 -16.13 3.66
N VAL A 117 -10.93 -15.39 3.92
CA VAL A 117 -10.86 -13.95 3.82
C VAL A 117 -9.86 -13.59 2.71
N VAL A 118 -10.20 -12.62 1.88
CA VAL A 118 -9.32 -12.13 0.81
C VAL A 118 -9.12 -10.64 0.96
N SER A 119 -7.87 -10.18 0.98
CA SER A 119 -7.57 -8.75 0.85
C SER A 119 -7.47 -8.40 -0.63
N LEU A 120 -8.38 -7.55 -1.10
CA LEU A 120 -8.35 -6.90 -2.41
C LEU A 120 -8.11 -5.41 -2.19
N LEU A 121 -6.85 -4.99 -2.28
CA LEU A 121 -6.44 -3.65 -1.84
C LEU A 121 -6.99 -2.52 -2.71
N ASP A 122 -7.18 -2.79 -4.02
CA ASP A 122 -7.78 -1.88 -4.98
C ASP A 122 -8.36 -2.62 -6.19
N VAL A 123 -9.06 -1.87 -7.03
CA VAL A 123 -9.58 -2.33 -8.33
C VAL A 123 -9.05 -1.47 -9.49
N GLN A 124 -7.83 -0.97 -9.39
CA GLN A 124 -7.19 -0.09 -10.37
C GLN A 124 -7.29 -0.60 -11.82
N HIS A 125 -7.26 -1.91 -12.02
CA HIS A 125 -7.40 -2.54 -13.34
C HIS A 125 -8.80 -2.37 -13.98
N HIS A 126 -9.80 -1.98 -13.19
CA HIS A 126 -11.11 -1.56 -13.67
C HIS A 126 -11.17 -0.04 -13.90
N ASP A 127 -10.60 0.74 -12.98
CA ASP A 127 -10.69 2.20 -13.01
C ASP A 127 -9.73 2.83 -14.02
N LEU A 128 -8.54 2.26 -14.17
CA LEU A 128 -7.49 2.72 -15.10
C LEU A 128 -7.07 1.61 -16.09
N PRO A 129 -8.01 1.07 -16.91
CA PRO A 129 -7.72 -0.08 -17.76
C PRO A 129 -6.62 0.17 -18.81
N ALA A 130 -6.41 1.41 -19.21
CA ALA A 130 -5.36 1.78 -20.17
C ALA A 130 -3.94 1.61 -19.61
N MET A 131 -3.78 1.56 -18.29
CA MET A 131 -2.47 1.39 -17.63
C MET A 131 -2.02 -0.07 -17.54
N PHE A 132 -2.85 -1.01 -17.99
CA PHE A 132 -2.57 -2.44 -17.94
C PHE A 132 -2.64 -3.06 -19.33
N SER A 133 -1.73 -3.97 -19.62
CA SER A 133 -1.86 -4.77 -20.83
C SER A 133 -3.16 -5.62 -20.83
N PRO A 134 -3.70 -6.00 -21.99
CA PRO A 134 -4.88 -6.87 -22.05
C PRO A 134 -4.71 -8.18 -21.27
N ALA A 135 -3.52 -8.77 -21.29
CA ALA A 135 -3.22 -10.00 -20.56
C ALA A 135 -3.23 -9.77 -19.03
N GLU A 136 -2.70 -8.65 -18.56
CA GLU A 136 -2.73 -8.31 -17.14
C GLU A 136 -4.14 -8.04 -16.64
N ARG A 137 -4.95 -7.32 -17.42
CA ARG A 137 -6.36 -7.09 -17.09
C ARG A 137 -7.14 -8.40 -17.02
N ALA A 138 -6.94 -9.28 -17.98
CA ALA A 138 -7.56 -10.60 -18.00
C ALA A 138 -7.15 -11.42 -16.77
N PHE A 139 -5.86 -11.42 -16.42
CA PHE A 139 -5.34 -12.10 -15.23
C PHE A 139 -5.95 -11.52 -13.94
N ARG A 140 -5.98 -10.19 -13.76
CA ARG A 140 -6.54 -9.55 -12.56
C ARG A 140 -8.04 -9.81 -12.44
N ARG A 141 -8.81 -9.64 -13.52
CA ARG A 141 -10.24 -9.96 -13.53
C ARG A 141 -10.50 -11.42 -13.18
N TRP A 142 -9.74 -12.31 -13.78
CA TRP A 142 -9.91 -13.73 -13.52
C TRP A 142 -9.38 -14.17 -12.15
N GLY A 143 -8.24 -13.64 -11.70
CA GLY A 143 -7.60 -13.98 -10.42
C GLY A 143 -8.20 -13.25 -9.23
N TYR A 144 -8.17 -11.93 -9.28
CA TYR A 144 -8.54 -11.07 -8.15
C TYR A 144 -10.03 -10.94 -7.96
N ASP A 145 -10.78 -10.63 -9.04
CA ASP A 145 -12.22 -10.48 -8.95
C ASP A 145 -12.91 -11.78 -8.52
N ASN A 146 -12.47 -12.92 -9.08
CA ASN A 146 -13.03 -14.21 -8.68
C ASN A 146 -12.62 -14.63 -7.26
N ALA A 147 -11.42 -14.25 -6.81
CA ALA A 147 -11.00 -14.48 -5.44
C ALA A 147 -11.94 -13.75 -4.46
N ALA A 148 -12.18 -12.46 -4.71
CA ALA A 148 -13.07 -11.64 -3.90
C ALA A 148 -14.52 -12.14 -3.92
N ARG A 149 -15.06 -12.52 -5.10
CA ARG A 149 -16.43 -13.05 -5.20
C ARG A 149 -16.64 -14.36 -4.43
N GLN A 150 -15.61 -15.20 -4.36
CA GLN A 150 -15.68 -16.53 -3.75
C GLN A 150 -15.31 -16.54 -2.26
N ALA A 151 -14.64 -15.52 -1.74
CA ALA A 151 -14.31 -15.42 -0.33
C ALA A 151 -15.55 -15.25 0.55
N ASN A 152 -15.50 -15.71 1.79
CA ASN A 152 -16.55 -15.43 2.78
C ASN A 152 -16.60 -13.94 3.11
N GLN A 153 -15.44 -13.32 3.31
CA GLN A 153 -15.29 -11.89 3.55
C GLN A 153 -14.18 -11.32 2.67
N VAL A 154 -14.31 -10.04 2.32
CA VAL A 154 -13.32 -9.27 1.56
C VAL A 154 -12.85 -8.10 2.42
N ILE A 155 -11.55 -7.95 2.56
CA ILE A 155 -10.93 -6.79 3.19
C ILE A 155 -10.36 -5.90 2.08
N THR A 156 -10.57 -4.61 2.20
CA THR A 156 -9.90 -3.58 1.41
C THR A 156 -9.40 -2.46 2.32
N ILE A 157 -8.67 -1.49 1.79
CA ILE A 157 -7.89 -0.58 2.63
C ILE A 157 -8.47 0.84 2.72
N THR A 158 -9.56 1.13 1.97
CA THR A 158 -10.30 2.41 2.06
C THR A 158 -11.78 2.19 1.77
N GLN A 159 -12.63 3.10 2.23
CA GLN A 159 -14.05 3.10 1.90
C GLN A 159 -14.25 3.32 0.40
N PHE A 160 -13.44 4.20 -0.21
CA PHE A 160 -13.41 4.37 -1.65
C PHE A 160 -13.24 3.03 -2.39
N SER A 161 -12.24 2.24 -1.99
CA SER A 161 -12.02 0.92 -2.60
C SER A 161 -13.17 -0.06 -2.31
N ALA A 162 -13.78 -0.02 -1.11
CA ALA A 162 -14.91 -0.86 -0.76
C ALA A 162 -16.12 -0.57 -1.64
N ASP A 163 -16.44 0.69 -1.85
CA ASP A 163 -17.54 1.12 -2.72
C ASP A 163 -17.30 0.71 -4.18
N ARG A 164 -16.05 0.84 -4.64
CA ARG A 164 -15.65 0.41 -6.00
C ARG A 164 -15.78 -1.11 -6.16
N ILE A 165 -15.29 -1.90 -5.18
CA ILE A 165 -15.39 -3.37 -5.18
C ILE A 165 -16.86 -3.80 -5.21
N THR A 166 -17.68 -3.27 -4.32
CA THR A 166 -19.11 -3.55 -4.25
C THR A 166 -19.79 -3.24 -5.59
N LYS A 167 -19.56 -2.05 -6.14
CA LYS A 167 -20.18 -1.61 -7.40
C LYS A 167 -19.73 -2.41 -8.60
N LEU A 168 -18.42 -2.66 -8.75
CA LEU A 168 -17.83 -3.27 -9.94
C LEU A 168 -17.90 -4.79 -9.95
N LEU A 169 -17.80 -5.41 -8.77
CA LEU A 169 -17.78 -6.87 -8.67
C LEU A 169 -19.13 -7.47 -8.26
N GLY A 170 -20.10 -6.64 -7.87
CA GLY A 170 -21.42 -7.09 -7.43
C GLY A 170 -21.38 -7.90 -6.14
N ILE A 171 -20.40 -7.64 -5.26
CA ILE A 171 -20.30 -8.27 -3.95
C ILE A 171 -21.17 -7.49 -2.97
N ALA A 172 -21.93 -8.21 -2.13
CA ALA A 172 -22.77 -7.59 -1.11
C ALA A 172 -21.94 -6.73 -0.15
N ALA A 173 -22.45 -5.54 0.22
CA ALA A 173 -21.69 -4.56 1.00
C ALA A 173 -21.29 -5.07 2.40
N ASP A 174 -22.11 -5.94 3.00
CA ASP A 174 -21.86 -6.58 4.28
C ASP A 174 -20.72 -7.61 4.26
N ARG A 175 -20.22 -7.94 3.07
CA ARG A 175 -19.05 -8.81 2.86
C ARG A 175 -17.78 -8.05 2.52
N VAL A 176 -17.82 -6.73 2.38
CA VAL A 176 -16.66 -5.90 1.99
C VAL A 176 -16.35 -4.92 3.12
N HIS A 177 -15.18 -5.06 3.71
CA HIS A 177 -14.76 -4.32 4.89
C HIS A 177 -13.60 -3.40 4.56
N ALA A 178 -13.79 -2.09 4.74
CA ALA A 178 -12.74 -1.10 4.64
C ALA A 178 -11.95 -1.06 5.97
N ILE A 179 -10.67 -1.41 5.91
CA ILE A 179 -9.77 -1.38 7.06
C ILE A 179 -8.55 -0.58 6.69
N HIS A 180 -8.42 0.63 7.22
CA HIS A 180 -7.27 1.48 6.98
C HIS A 180 -5.97 0.82 7.44
N LEU A 181 -4.88 1.10 6.72
CA LEU A 181 -3.54 0.68 7.11
C LEU A 181 -3.03 1.51 8.28
N GLY A 182 -2.13 0.93 9.06
CA GLY A 182 -1.29 1.68 9.99
C GLY A 182 -0.04 2.22 9.30
N ILE A 183 0.67 3.08 10.01
CA ILE A 183 2.03 3.52 9.67
C ILE A 183 2.98 3.17 10.82
N ASP A 184 4.28 3.15 10.55
CA ASP A 184 5.32 2.95 11.55
C ASP A 184 5.65 4.29 12.23
N HIS A 185 5.05 4.54 13.40
CA HIS A 185 5.25 5.77 14.16
C HIS A 185 6.61 5.86 14.87
N ASP A 186 7.37 4.77 14.93
CA ASP A 186 8.75 4.80 15.45
C ASP A 186 9.71 5.32 14.38
N LEU A 187 9.43 5.01 13.12
CA LEU A 187 10.21 5.47 11.98
C LEU A 187 9.75 6.84 11.47
N PHE A 188 8.43 6.99 11.22
CA PHE A 188 7.82 8.22 10.74
C PHE A 188 7.34 9.05 11.93
N THR A 189 8.22 9.91 12.40
CA THR A 189 8.03 10.79 13.56
C THR A 189 8.68 12.15 13.29
N PRO A 190 8.16 13.25 13.85
CA PRO A 190 8.81 14.57 13.72
C PRO A 190 10.14 14.62 14.46
N ASN A 191 10.36 13.69 15.41
CA ASN A 191 11.59 13.62 16.17
C ASN A 191 12.65 12.82 15.42
N GLY A 192 13.73 13.47 14.99
CA GLY A 192 14.83 12.83 14.30
C GLY A 192 15.61 13.80 13.41
N PRO A 193 16.70 13.36 12.84
CA PRO A 193 17.50 14.25 11.97
C PRO A 193 16.75 14.51 10.65
N ALA A 194 16.88 15.75 10.16
CA ALA A 194 16.59 16.06 8.76
C ALA A 194 17.63 15.37 7.86
N ALA A 195 17.31 15.24 6.55
CA ALA A 195 18.19 14.57 5.62
C ALA A 195 19.53 15.30 5.46
N THR A 196 20.59 14.53 5.45
CA THR A 196 21.96 14.99 5.17
C THR A 196 22.48 14.45 3.83
N VAL A 197 21.58 14.23 2.87
CA VAL A 197 21.96 13.72 1.55
C VAL A 197 22.75 14.79 0.81
N ALA A 198 23.95 14.46 0.37
CA ALA A 198 24.80 15.41 -0.33
C ALA A 198 24.15 15.89 -1.65
N GLY A 199 24.18 17.22 -1.87
CA GLY A 199 23.61 17.83 -3.07
C GLY A 199 22.11 18.11 -3.01
N LEU A 200 21.48 17.96 -1.85
CA LEU A 200 20.12 18.47 -1.63
C LEU A 200 20.12 20.01 -1.60
N PRO A 201 19.08 20.65 -2.16
CA PRO A 201 18.85 22.08 -1.94
C PRO A 201 18.46 22.33 -0.48
N ASP A 202 18.73 23.54 0.03
CA ASP A 202 18.39 23.91 1.40
C ASP A 202 16.87 23.96 1.61
N ARG A 203 16.11 24.31 0.56
CA ARG A 203 14.65 24.34 0.53
C ARG A 203 14.14 23.44 -0.56
N TYR A 204 13.21 22.54 -0.26
CA TYR A 204 12.65 21.63 -1.27
C TYR A 204 11.23 21.15 -0.99
N LEU A 205 10.53 20.88 -2.09
CA LEU A 205 9.33 20.05 -2.12
C LEU A 205 9.77 18.59 -2.35
N TYR A 206 9.05 17.64 -1.74
CA TYR A 206 9.40 16.23 -1.81
C TYR A 206 8.29 15.38 -2.45
N TYR A 207 8.67 14.36 -3.24
CA TYR A 207 7.76 13.36 -3.77
C TYR A 207 8.40 11.98 -3.87
N PRO A 208 8.08 11.01 -2.96
CA PRO A 208 8.53 9.63 -3.02
C PRO A 208 7.58 8.75 -3.82
N ALA A 209 7.89 8.47 -5.06
CA ALA A 209 7.09 7.57 -5.87
C ALA A 209 7.90 6.92 -6.99
N ASN A 210 7.66 5.63 -7.24
CA ASN A 210 8.14 5.00 -8.46
C ASN A 210 7.49 5.67 -9.69
N ALA A 211 8.25 5.75 -10.78
CA ALA A 211 7.84 6.42 -11.99
C ALA A 211 6.78 5.62 -12.80
N TRP A 212 5.63 5.38 -12.20
CA TRP A 212 4.48 4.80 -12.88
C TRP A 212 3.54 5.88 -13.42
N PRO A 213 2.84 5.68 -14.55
CA PRO A 213 2.01 6.71 -15.18
C PRO A 213 0.98 7.35 -14.25
N HIS A 214 0.31 6.56 -13.40
CA HIS A 214 -0.67 7.08 -12.45
C HIS A 214 -0.08 7.92 -11.31
N LYS A 215 1.24 7.89 -11.11
CA LYS A 215 1.93 8.76 -10.14
C LYS A 215 2.13 10.19 -10.64
N ASN A 216 1.84 10.47 -11.91
CA ASN A 216 1.68 11.80 -12.46
C ASN A 216 2.92 12.73 -12.37
N HIS A 217 4.12 12.15 -12.41
CA HIS A 217 5.37 12.91 -12.32
C HIS A 217 5.50 14.02 -13.38
N TRP A 218 4.97 13.79 -14.57
CA TRP A 218 5.11 14.76 -15.64
C TRP A 218 4.35 16.06 -15.34
N ARG A 219 3.10 16.01 -14.78
CA ARG A 219 2.39 17.22 -14.37
C ARG A 219 3.05 17.87 -13.16
N LEU A 220 3.60 17.08 -12.24
CA LEU A 220 4.37 17.58 -11.10
C LEU A 220 5.55 18.43 -11.55
N ILE A 221 6.37 17.90 -12.47
CA ILE A 221 7.55 18.59 -13.00
C ILE A 221 7.15 19.81 -13.85
N GLU A 222 6.10 19.68 -14.67
CA GLU A 222 5.54 20.81 -15.41
C GLU A 222 5.07 21.93 -14.48
N ALA A 223 4.32 21.60 -13.43
CA ALA A 223 3.88 22.57 -12.44
C ALA A 223 5.08 23.22 -11.73
N PHE A 224 6.05 22.41 -11.30
CA PHE A 224 7.23 22.90 -10.62
C PHE A 224 8.05 23.88 -11.48
N SER A 225 8.16 23.64 -12.79
CA SER A 225 8.86 24.55 -13.73
C SER A 225 8.23 25.93 -13.82
N ARG A 226 6.97 26.09 -13.39
CA ARG A 226 6.23 27.36 -13.38
C ARG A 226 6.28 28.07 -12.01
N VAL A 227 6.85 27.43 -10.97
CA VAL A 227 7.06 28.06 -9.67
C VAL A 227 8.23 29.04 -9.78
N ASP A 228 7.96 30.33 -9.51
CA ASP A 228 8.95 31.41 -9.58
C ASP A 228 9.72 31.53 -8.26
N ASP A 229 10.54 30.54 -7.95
CA ASP A 229 11.45 30.51 -6.81
C ASP A 229 12.73 29.76 -7.20
N PRO A 230 13.83 30.49 -7.53
CA PRO A 230 15.07 29.84 -7.98
C PRO A 230 15.81 29.05 -6.90
N GLU A 231 15.54 29.32 -5.63
CA GLU A 231 16.17 28.62 -4.49
C GLU A 231 15.42 27.36 -4.06
N LEU A 232 14.20 27.15 -4.60
CA LEU A 232 13.38 25.99 -4.28
C LEU A 232 13.76 24.81 -5.17
N GLY A 233 14.01 23.65 -4.55
CA GLY A 233 14.22 22.40 -5.26
C GLY A 233 12.98 21.49 -5.26
N LEU A 234 12.95 20.53 -6.20
CA LEU A 234 12.03 19.41 -6.19
C LEU A 234 12.82 18.12 -6.05
N VAL A 235 12.64 17.42 -4.93
CA VAL A 235 13.33 16.15 -4.64
C VAL A 235 12.40 14.99 -4.93
N LEU A 236 12.86 14.08 -5.78
CA LEU A 236 12.15 12.88 -6.20
C LEU A 236 12.91 11.64 -5.76
N THR A 237 12.22 10.65 -5.19
CA THR A 237 12.77 9.32 -4.92
C THR A 237 11.89 8.22 -5.48
N GLY A 238 12.45 7.06 -5.71
CA GLY A 238 11.76 5.90 -6.29
C GLY A 238 12.49 5.30 -7.49
N ALA A 239 12.03 4.14 -7.92
CA ALA A 239 12.59 3.40 -9.05
C ALA A 239 11.99 3.84 -10.40
N ASN A 240 12.64 3.35 -11.49
CA ASN A 240 12.19 3.48 -12.88
C ASN A 240 12.29 4.91 -13.47
N ARG A 241 13.27 5.70 -13.04
CA ARG A 241 13.54 7.03 -13.60
C ARG A 241 13.54 7.06 -15.13
N ASP A 242 14.20 6.08 -15.76
CA ASP A 242 14.33 6.00 -17.21
C ASP A 242 12.99 5.79 -17.94
N ALA A 243 11.97 5.26 -17.23
CA ALA A 243 10.63 5.06 -17.79
C ALA A 243 9.82 6.37 -17.92
N LEU A 244 10.30 7.47 -17.33
CA LEU A 244 9.59 8.75 -17.36
C LEU A 244 9.99 9.63 -18.55
N GLU A 245 11.05 9.28 -19.32
CA GLU A 245 11.63 10.24 -20.26
C GLU A 245 11.64 11.65 -19.64
N LEU A 246 12.18 11.74 -18.42
CA LEU A 246 12.18 12.98 -17.67
C LEU A 246 12.93 14.04 -18.46
N ARG A 247 12.21 14.83 -19.24
CA ARG A 247 12.66 16.11 -19.79
C ARG A 247 12.77 17.15 -18.65
N ALA A 248 13.40 16.75 -17.55
CA ALA A 248 13.74 17.70 -16.48
C ALA A 248 15.06 18.37 -16.89
N ASP A 249 14.99 19.31 -17.85
CA ASP A 249 16.10 20.25 -18.09
C ASP A 249 16.19 21.30 -16.97
N ASP A 250 15.33 21.22 -15.94
CA ASP A 250 15.33 22.11 -14.79
C ASP A 250 16.34 21.58 -13.75
N ALA A 251 17.42 22.33 -13.55
CA ALA A 251 18.50 21.98 -12.62
C ALA A 251 18.05 21.91 -11.15
N ARG A 252 16.86 22.45 -10.82
CA ARG A 252 16.25 22.37 -9.49
C ARG A 252 15.56 21.04 -9.20
N VAL A 253 15.43 20.14 -10.19
CA VAL A 253 14.81 18.81 -10.01
C VAL A 253 15.88 17.77 -9.68
N HIS A 254 15.86 17.24 -8.48
CA HIS A 254 16.81 16.28 -7.94
C HIS A 254 16.20 14.90 -7.84
N HIS A 255 16.70 13.91 -8.56
CA HIS A 255 16.22 12.53 -8.50
C HIS A 255 17.26 11.62 -7.81
N LEU A 256 16.95 11.17 -6.59
CA LEU A 256 17.84 10.38 -5.75
C LEU A 256 17.76 8.86 -6.01
N GLY A 257 16.80 8.40 -6.82
CA GLY A 257 16.60 6.98 -7.04
C GLY A 257 15.92 6.28 -5.85
N HIS A 258 16.16 4.99 -5.71
CA HIS A 258 15.66 4.21 -4.58
C HIS A 258 16.57 4.40 -3.37
N ILE A 259 15.99 4.78 -2.24
CA ILE A 259 16.67 5.04 -0.97
C ILE A 259 16.05 4.21 0.16
N ALA A 260 16.70 4.15 1.32
CA ALA A 260 16.20 3.46 2.49
C ALA A 260 15.01 4.21 3.13
N GLU A 261 14.11 3.50 3.80
CA GLU A 261 12.94 4.11 4.47
C GLU A 261 13.35 5.14 5.54
N THR A 262 14.47 4.91 6.22
CA THR A 262 15.04 5.88 7.18
C THR A 262 15.45 7.19 6.52
N GLU A 263 15.96 7.14 5.29
CA GLU A 263 16.28 8.32 4.50
C GLU A 263 15.00 9.01 3.99
N VAL A 264 13.97 8.24 3.61
CA VAL A 264 12.64 8.78 3.26
C VAL A 264 12.07 9.58 4.43
N ALA A 265 12.09 9.03 5.66
CA ALA A 265 11.61 9.73 6.85
C ALA A 265 12.39 11.02 7.12
N SER A 266 13.71 11.01 6.91
CA SER A 266 14.54 12.21 7.07
C SER A 266 14.27 13.28 6.01
N LEU A 267 13.97 12.86 4.77
CA LEU A 267 13.55 13.77 3.69
C LEU A 267 12.21 14.43 3.98
N TYR A 268 11.22 13.70 4.53
CA TYR A 268 9.98 14.32 4.97
C TYR A 268 10.21 15.40 6.03
N ARG A 269 11.06 15.12 7.04
CA ARG A 269 11.37 16.10 8.10
C ARG A 269 12.08 17.36 7.61
N GLY A 270 12.82 17.27 6.51
CA GLY A 270 13.53 18.39 5.91
C GLY A 270 12.78 19.14 4.80
N ALA A 271 11.69 18.57 4.28
CA ALA A 271 10.93 19.17 3.20
C ALA A 271 10.05 20.32 3.67
N GLU A 272 9.89 21.36 2.85
CA GLU A 272 8.87 22.40 3.09
C GLU A 272 7.45 21.84 2.97
N ALA A 273 7.24 20.89 2.04
CA ALA A 273 6.01 20.14 1.90
C ALA A 273 6.20 18.87 1.06
N LEU A 274 5.33 17.88 1.28
CA LEU A 274 5.06 16.83 0.32
C LEU A 274 4.09 17.33 -0.75
N ILE A 275 4.36 17.06 -2.05
CA ILE A 275 3.39 17.24 -3.14
C ILE A 275 3.07 15.88 -3.74
N PHE A 276 1.82 15.44 -3.58
CA PHE A 276 1.38 14.10 -3.94
C PHE A 276 0.28 14.10 -5.01
N PRO A 277 0.63 14.24 -6.31
CA PRO A 277 -0.31 14.46 -7.41
C PRO A 277 -0.83 13.17 -8.05
N SER A 278 -0.81 12.04 -7.35
CA SER A 278 -1.23 10.75 -7.89
C SER A 278 -2.65 10.77 -8.43
N LEU A 279 -2.86 10.21 -9.63
CA LEU A 279 -4.18 10.09 -10.26
C LEU A 279 -5.04 8.97 -9.65
N TYR A 280 -4.40 8.00 -9.01
CA TYR A 280 -5.06 6.87 -8.39
C TYR A 280 -4.16 6.22 -7.34
N GLU A 281 -4.73 5.91 -6.19
CA GLU A 281 -4.12 5.12 -5.12
C GLU A 281 -5.14 4.15 -4.52
N GLY A 282 -4.63 3.06 -3.95
CA GLY A 282 -5.44 2.20 -3.09
C GLY A 282 -5.57 2.76 -1.66
N PHE A 283 -4.57 3.56 -1.22
CA PHE A 283 -4.53 4.16 0.11
C PHE A 283 -3.93 5.57 0.10
N GLY A 284 -2.60 5.68 0.03
CA GLY A 284 -1.89 6.94 0.16
C GLY A 284 -0.98 6.94 1.41
N LEU A 285 -0.11 5.93 1.54
CA LEU A 285 0.86 5.88 2.64
C LEU A 285 1.78 7.11 2.67
N PRO A 286 2.37 7.58 1.55
CA PRO A 286 3.28 8.71 1.59
C PRO A 286 2.72 10.00 2.21
N PRO A 287 1.48 10.43 1.94
CA PRO A 287 0.84 11.53 2.68
C PRO A 287 0.80 11.33 4.19
N LEU A 288 0.42 10.14 4.67
CA LEU A 288 0.37 9.86 6.11
C LEU A 288 1.77 9.81 6.75
N GLU A 289 2.75 9.21 6.05
CA GLU A 289 4.14 9.17 6.49
C GLU A 289 4.72 10.59 6.61
N ALA A 290 4.42 11.47 5.64
CA ALA A 290 4.80 12.88 5.69
C ALA A 290 4.14 13.60 6.87
N MET A 291 2.82 13.44 7.05
CA MET A 291 2.07 13.99 8.18
C MET A 291 2.65 13.54 9.53
N ALA A 292 2.99 12.25 9.67
CA ALA A 292 3.61 11.71 10.87
C ALA A 292 5.00 12.30 11.13
N CYS A 293 5.73 12.67 10.08
CA CYS A 293 7.01 13.38 10.19
C CYS A 293 6.87 14.89 10.42
N GLY A 294 5.64 15.42 10.53
CA GLY A 294 5.38 16.87 10.67
C GLY A 294 5.55 17.66 9.37
N CYS A 295 5.60 16.99 8.22
CA CYS A 295 5.70 17.61 6.90
C CYS A 295 4.30 18.03 6.41
N PRO A 296 4.06 19.29 6.04
CA PRO A 296 2.80 19.70 5.42
C PRO A 296 2.56 18.99 4.10
N VAL A 297 1.30 18.71 3.77
CA VAL A 297 0.93 17.89 2.61
C VAL A 297 0.05 18.67 1.65
N GLY A 298 0.46 18.73 0.38
CA GLY A 298 -0.39 19.00 -0.77
C GLY A 298 -0.67 17.70 -1.51
N ALA A 299 -1.94 17.35 -1.70
CA ALA A 299 -2.30 16.06 -2.27
C ALA A 299 -3.47 16.13 -3.25
N SER A 300 -3.58 15.11 -4.11
CA SER A 300 -4.72 15.00 -5.03
C SER A 300 -6.05 14.82 -4.29
N ASN A 301 -7.10 15.49 -4.77
CA ASN A 301 -8.46 15.46 -4.23
C ASN A 301 -9.25 14.21 -4.71
N VAL A 302 -8.59 13.12 -5.08
CA VAL A 302 -9.24 11.97 -5.72
C VAL A 302 -9.17 10.71 -4.88
N GLY A 303 -10.28 9.97 -4.89
CA GLY A 303 -10.36 8.60 -4.38
C GLY A 303 -9.86 8.40 -2.96
N ALA A 304 -9.01 7.41 -2.79
CA ALA A 304 -8.44 7.03 -1.51
C ALA A 304 -7.55 8.12 -0.88
N VAL A 305 -6.88 8.95 -1.69
CA VAL A 305 -6.00 10.01 -1.18
C VAL A 305 -6.80 11.05 -0.41
N ALA A 306 -7.91 11.53 -0.99
CA ALA A 306 -8.79 12.48 -0.32
C ALA A 306 -9.41 11.91 0.96
N GLU A 307 -9.81 10.61 0.96
CA GLU A 307 -10.32 9.92 2.14
C GLU A 307 -9.29 9.86 3.27
N VAL A 308 -8.06 9.49 2.93
CA VAL A 308 -6.98 9.28 3.90
C VAL A 308 -6.47 10.60 4.46
N CYS A 309 -6.29 11.62 3.62
CA CYS A 309 -5.82 12.92 4.05
C CYS A 309 -6.89 13.72 4.83
N GLY A 310 -8.16 13.62 4.42
CA GLY A 310 -9.22 14.47 4.99
C GLY A 310 -8.88 15.95 4.86
N ASP A 311 -9.19 16.71 5.90
CA ASP A 311 -8.92 18.15 5.98
C ASP A 311 -7.47 18.49 6.39
N ALA A 312 -6.62 17.46 6.59
CA ALA A 312 -5.25 17.62 7.04
C ALA A 312 -4.24 17.85 5.89
N ALA A 313 -4.72 18.06 4.66
CA ALA A 313 -3.90 18.38 3.50
C ALA A 313 -4.54 19.48 2.65
N LEU A 314 -3.69 20.21 1.92
CA LEU A 314 -4.14 21.10 0.86
C LEU A 314 -4.49 20.26 -0.38
N LEU A 315 -5.78 20.00 -0.60
CA LEU A 315 -6.23 19.16 -1.70
C LEU A 315 -6.33 19.95 -3.02
N PHE A 316 -5.88 19.35 -4.12
CA PHE A 316 -5.93 19.93 -5.47
C PHE A 316 -6.36 18.91 -6.52
N ASP A 317 -6.85 19.39 -7.67
CA ASP A 317 -7.09 18.54 -8.85
C ASP A 317 -5.76 18.12 -9.48
N PRO A 318 -5.42 16.82 -9.50
CA PRO A 318 -4.15 16.33 -10.05
C PRO A 318 -4.09 16.41 -11.59
N GLU A 319 -5.19 16.67 -12.27
CA GLU A 319 -5.22 16.86 -13.72
C GLU A 319 -5.05 18.33 -14.12
N ASP A 320 -5.21 19.27 -13.19
CA ASP A 320 -5.03 20.70 -13.38
C ASP A 320 -3.63 21.14 -12.92
N VAL A 321 -2.77 21.47 -13.88
CA VAL A 321 -1.39 21.93 -13.62
C VAL A 321 -1.38 23.22 -12.83
N ASP A 322 -2.31 24.16 -13.11
CA ASP A 322 -2.36 25.45 -12.41
C ASP A 322 -2.78 25.27 -10.95
N ALA A 323 -3.66 24.32 -10.64
CA ALA A 323 -4.00 23.95 -9.26
C ALA A 323 -2.80 23.34 -8.51
N ILE A 324 -1.95 22.58 -9.19
CA ILE A 324 -0.71 22.04 -8.59
C ILE A 324 0.27 23.19 -8.33
N VAL A 325 0.42 24.14 -9.26
CA VAL A 325 1.27 25.34 -9.08
C VAL A 325 0.79 26.16 -7.88
N ASP A 326 -0.53 26.43 -7.77
CA ASP A 326 -1.11 27.17 -6.64
C ASP A 326 -0.79 26.46 -5.31
N ALA A 327 -1.00 25.15 -5.25
CA ALA A 327 -0.71 24.38 -4.04
C ALA A 327 0.78 24.44 -3.67
N MET A 328 1.71 24.28 -4.63
CA MET A 328 3.15 24.42 -4.40
C MET A 328 3.49 25.83 -3.88
N THR A 329 2.96 26.86 -4.52
CA THR A 329 3.24 28.25 -4.16
C THR A 329 2.74 28.56 -2.75
N ARG A 330 1.50 28.19 -2.42
CA ARG A 330 0.92 28.40 -1.09
C ARG A 330 1.70 27.67 -0.01
N LEU A 331 2.07 26.42 -0.26
CA LEU A 331 2.85 25.61 0.70
C LEU A 331 4.29 26.10 0.91
N THR A 332 4.84 26.89 -0.02
CA THR A 332 6.19 27.46 0.13
C THR A 332 6.20 28.90 0.61
N THR A 333 5.09 29.65 0.47
CA THR A 333 5.04 31.07 0.83
C THR A 333 4.17 31.39 2.05
N ASP A 334 3.17 30.54 2.38
CA ASP A 334 2.25 30.75 3.51
C ASP A 334 2.66 29.89 4.72
N GLU A 335 3.41 30.52 5.64
CA GLU A 335 3.87 29.87 6.88
C GLU A 335 2.70 29.50 7.82
N SER A 336 1.64 30.30 7.85
CA SER A 336 0.46 30.02 8.67
C SER A 336 -0.26 28.77 8.20
N LEU A 337 -0.45 28.63 6.87
CA LEU A 337 -1.03 27.43 6.27
C LEU A 337 -0.17 26.19 6.56
N ARG A 338 1.15 26.29 6.43
CA ARG A 338 2.04 25.17 6.77
C ARG A 338 1.90 24.75 8.22
N ALA A 339 1.88 25.70 9.15
CA ALA A 339 1.73 25.41 10.57
C ALA A 339 0.38 24.73 10.89
N GLU A 340 -0.71 25.21 10.28
CA GLU A 340 -2.03 24.59 10.39
C GLU A 340 -2.04 23.14 9.87
N LEU A 341 -1.54 22.92 8.65
CA LEU A 341 -1.49 21.59 8.04
C LEU A 341 -0.55 20.64 8.76
N THR A 342 0.56 21.14 9.33
CA THR A 342 1.46 20.34 10.16
C THR A 342 0.75 19.83 11.41
N ALA A 343 0.02 20.71 12.11
CA ALA A 343 -0.71 20.32 13.33
C ALA A 343 -1.83 19.32 13.00
N ALA A 344 -2.67 19.63 12.01
CA ALA A 344 -3.76 18.76 11.57
C ALA A 344 -3.24 17.42 11.03
N GLY A 345 -2.15 17.44 10.26
CA GLY A 345 -1.51 16.24 9.71
C GLY A 345 -0.98 15.30 10.79
N THR A 346 -0.31 15.84 11.79
CA THR A 346 0.21 15.04 12.91
C THR A 346 -0.93 14.37 13.69
N GLU A 347 -2.02 15.10 13.97
CA GLU A 347 -3.21 14.55 14.59
C GLU A 347 -3.86 13.46 13.72
N ARG A 348 -4.01 13.73 12.43
CA ARG A 348 -4.57 12.78 11.47
C ARG A 348 -3.76 11.50 11.38
N ALA A 349 -2.44 11.59 11.25
CA ALA A 349 -1.55 10.43 11.16
C ALA A 349 -1.63 9.53 12.41
N ALA A 350 -1.81 10.11 13.60
CA ALA A 350 -1.95 9.35 14.87
C ALA A 350 -3.18 8.43 14.91
N GLU A 351 -4.17 8.64 14.04
CA GLU A 351 -5.33 7.76 13.93
C GLU A 351 -5.01 6.42 13.26
N PHE A 352 -3.94 6.35 12.46
CA PHE A 352 -3.57 5.21 11.61
C PHE A 352 -2.49 4.36 12.28
N THR A 353 -2.91 3.34 13.02
CA THR A 353 -2.00 2.43 13.73
C THR A 353 -2.21 0.98 13.28
N TRP A 354 -1.13 0.20 13.22
CA TRP A 354 -1.21 -1.23 12.90
C TRP A 354 -2.01 -2.00 13.95
N GLN A 355 -2.05 -1.53 15.18
CA GLN A 355 -2.90 -2.09 16.23
C GLN A 355 -4.39 -2.02 15.85
N LYS A 356 -4.88 -0.83 15.45
CA LYS A 356 -6.29 -0.67 14.99
C LYS A 356 -6.56 -1.51 13.74
N THR A 357 -5.59 -1.57 12.81
CA THR A 357 -5.69 -2.42 11.64
C THR A 357 -5.88 -3.89 12.02
N ALA A 358 -5.05 -4.40 12.93
CA ALA A 358 -5.10 -5.79 13.40
C ALA A 358 -6.41 -6.13 14.12
N GLN A 359 -6.89 -5.25 15.01
CA GLN A 359 -8.16 -5.41 15.71
C GLN A 359 -9.36 -5.51 14.76
N LYS A 360 -9.41 -4.63 13.75
CA LYS A 360 -10.46 -4.70 12.72
C LYS A 360 -10.38 -5.97 11.86
N HIS A 361 -9.17 -6.48 11.59
CA HIS A 361 -9.03 -7.78 10.91
C HIS A 361 -9.61 -8.91 11.75
N LEU A 362 -9.38 -8.89 13.07
CA LEU A 362 -9.93 -9.87 14.00
C LEU A 362 -11.46 -9.89 13.98
N GLU A 363 -12.11 -8.72 13.92
CA GLU A 363 -13.57 -8.60 13.78
C GLU A 363 -14.07 -9.25 12.48
N VAL A 364 -13.39 -9.03 11.34
CA VAL A 364 -13.75 -9.65 10.06
C VAL A 364 -13.52 -11.17 10.09
N TYR A 365 -12.49 -11.64 10.75
CA TYR A 365 -12.27 -13.09 10.92
C TYR A 365 -13.40 -13.75 11.73
N GLN A 366 -13.86 -13.10 12.80
CA GLN A 366 -15.00 -13.58 13.59
C GLN A 366 -16.30 -13.62 12.76
N GLN A 367 -16.52 -12.62 11.90
CA GLN A 367 -17.66 -12.61 10.97
C GLN A 367 -17.56 -13.74 9.92
N ALA A 368 -16.36 -14.00 9.40
CA ALA A 368 -16.14 -15.09 8.45
C ALA A 368 -16.46 -16.47 9.08
N LEU A 369 -16.11 -16.66 10.34
CA LEU A 369 -16.41 -17.88 11.09
C LEU A 369 -17.92 -18.01 11.36
N ALA A 370 -18.59 -16.93 11.77
CA ALA A 370 -20.02 -16.94 12.05
C ALA A 370 -20.88 -17.23 10.79
N GLY A 371 -20.44 -16.73 9.61
CA GLY A 371 -21.10 -16.97 8.33
C GLY A 371 -20.79 -18.34 7.70
N GLY A 372 -19.74 -19.02 8.12
CA GLY A 372 -19.27 -20.29 7.55
C GLY A 372 -20.07 -21.54 7.94
N THR A 373 -21.00 -21.44 8.87
CA THR A 373 -21.81 -22.58 9.36
C THR A 373 -23.06 -22.88 8.52
N GLY A 374 -23.25 -22.20 7.39
CA GLY A 374 -24.50 -22.21 6.59
C GLY A 374 -24.41 -22.72 5.15
N GLN A 375 -23.30 -23.37 4.67
CA GLN A 375 -23.27 -23.96 3.31
C GLN A 375 -22.73 -25.38 3.33
#